data_73721e2e415da0d616c57e51bbd2ce8d
#
_entry.id   73721e2e415da0d616c57e51bbd2ce8d
#
_cell.length_a   1.000
_cell.length_b   1.000
_cell.length_c   1.000
_cell.angle_alpha   90.00
_cell.angle_beta   90.00
_cell.angle_gamma   90.00
#
_symmetry.space_group_name_H-M   'P 1'
#
loop_
_entity.id
_entity.type
_entity.pdbx_description
1 polymer ?
#
loop_
_entity_poly.entity_id
_entity_poly.type
_entity_poly.pdbx_seq_one_letter_code
_entity_poly.pdbx_strand_id
1 'polypeptide(L)'
;QQAGKYPAVVGFDYIHLANSPSDWIDYGDITPVQQVWDAGSIPAFTWHWNTPVSFGTPIDETVSTAETVMLPDWSASLQLTDETSMAVLSKVSAGSVITVTVKDVAEGAQGSFKDSGWSGLVAADGTDYDYFVINGDFSITLDAVTADKVREGGIIIGGHDYTLVSVKVYSDGAPS
;
A
#
# COMPACT_ATOMS: atom_id res chain seq x y z
N GLN A 1 46.01 31.98 4.33
CA GLN A 1 45.96 31.55 5.73
C GLN A 1 44.51 31.47 6.14
N GLN A 2 43.99 30.28 6.22
CA GLN A 2 42.66 30.07 6.84
C GLN A 2 42.82 30.40 8.33
N ALA A 3 42.02 31.32 8.81
CA ALA A 3 41.91 31.57 10.24
C ALA A 3 41.54 30.26 10.93
N GLY A 4 42.34 29.80 11.87
CA GLY A 4 42.18 28.53 12.58
C GLY A 4 40.93 28.46 13.46
N LYS A 5 39.75 28.60 12.83
CA LYS A 5 38.43 28.44 13.45
C LYS A 5 37.66 27.41 12.62
N TYR A 6 37.24 26.37 13.31
CA TYR A 6 36.32 25.42 12.74
C TYR A 6 34.95 26.06 12.55
N PRO A 7 34.17 25.63 11.56
CA PRO A 7 32.76 26.07 11.42
C PRO A 7 31.97 25.69 12.69
N ALA A 8 31.06 26.56 13.10
CA ALA A 8 30.25 26.35 14.30
C ALA A 8 29.34 25.10 14.21
N VAL A 9 28.99 24.70 12.99
CA VAL A 9 28.17 23.51 12.68
C VAL A 9 28.84 22.73 11.55
N VAL A 10 28.95 21.42 11.71
CA VAL A 10 29.45 20.50 10.67
C VAL A 10 28.34 19.51 10.39
N GLY A 11 27.88 19.47 9.14
CA GLY A 11 26.84 18.54 8.69
C GLY A 11 27.43 17.19 8.28
N PHE A 12 26.79 16.12 8.75
CA PHE A 12 27.01 14.74 8.31
C PHE A 12 25.78 14.27 7.55
N ASP A 13 25.99 13.75 6.36
CA ASP A 13 24.92 13.23 5.53
C ASP A 13 24.99 11.69 5.51
N TYR A 14 24.02 11.05 6.15
CA TYR A 14 23.90 9.59 6.21
C TYR A 14 22.91 9.10 5.14
N ILE A 15 23.26 9.35 3.88
CA ILE A 15 22.48 8.89 2.74
C ILE A 15 22.97 7.51 2.30
N HIS A 16 22.03 6.56 2.18
CA HIS A 16 22.25 5.27 1.55
C HIS A 16 21.34 5.15 0.32
N LEU A 17 21.89 5.36 -0.86
CA LEU A 17 21.17 5.18 -2.11
C LEU A 17 21.21 3.70 -2.56
N ALA A 18 20.21 3.27 -3.32
CA ALA A 18 20.08 1.88 -3.77
C ALA A 18 21.29 1.35 -4.55
N ASN A 19 22.07 2.25 -5.17
CA ASN A 19 23.28 1.97 -5.95
C ASN A 19 24.58 2.40 -5.23
N SER A 20 24.52 2.80 -3.96
CA SER A 20 25.71 3.04 -3.18
C SER A 20 26.42 1.72 -2.89
N PRO A 21 27.78 1.67 -2.93
CA PRO A 21 28.52 0.50 -2.47
C PRO A 21 28.13 0.12 -1.04
N SER A 22 28.07 -1.17 -0.72
CA SER A 22 27.65 -1.67 0.59
C SER A 22 28.47 -1.13 1.76
N ASP A 23 29.72 -0.77 1.52
CA ASP A 23 30.68 -0.40 2.56
C ASP A 23 31.20 1.05 2.43
N TRP A 24 30.46 1.92 1.74
CA TRP A 24 30.94 3.27 1.49
C TRP A 24 30.85 4.18 2.72
N ILE A 25 29.96 3.90 3.67
CA ILE A 25 29.85 4.57 4.97
C ILE A 25 29.75 3.52 6.05
N ASP A 26 30.65 3.55 7.03
CA ASP A 26 30.50 2.80 8.27
C ASP A 26 29.64 3.62 9.24
N TYR A 27 28.37 3.29 9.34
CA TYR A 27 27.42 3.94 10.26
C TYR A 27 27.71 3.66 11.73
N GLY A 28 28.57 2.69 12.05
CA GLY A 28 29.05 2.38 13.40
C GLY A 28 30.26 3.21 13.82
N ASP A 29 30.99 3.83 12.88
CA ASP A 29 32.15 4.66 13.18
C ASP A 29 31.72 6.08 13.55
N ILE A 30 31.66 6.36 14.83
CA ILE A 30 31.37 7.70 15.38
C ILE A 30 32.60 8.61 15.49
N THR A 31 33.79 8.16 15.11
CA THR A 31 35.04 8.89 15.25
C THR A 31 35.00 10.28 14.59
N PRO A 32 34.47 10.45 13.36
CA PRO A 32 34.39 11.77 12.75
C PRO A 32 33.49 12.75 13.53
N VAL A 33 32.40 12.23 14.09
CA VAL A 33 31.43 13.00 14.89
C VAL A 33 32.09 13.46 16.20
N GLN A 34 32.80 12.55 16.86
CA GLN A 34 33.53 12.85 18.09
C GLN A 34 34.60 13.92 17.86
N GLN A 35 35.36 13.84 16.77
CA GLN A 35 36.37 14.85 16.41
C GLN A 35 35.77 16.24 16.22
N VAL A 36 34.59 16.34 15.61
CA VAL A 36 33.87 17.61 15.43
C VAL A 36 33.43 18.18 16.79
N TRP A 37 32.90 17.32 17.66
CA TRP A 37 32.49 17.70 19.00
C TRP A 37 33.70 18.17 19.85
N ASP A 38 34.78 17.42 19.85
CA ASP A 38 36.00 17.75 20.60
C ASP A 38 36.68 19.05 20.11
N ALA A 39 36.48 19.38 18.84
CA ALA A 39 36.91 20.64 18.25
C ALA A 39 36.00 21.83 18.62
N GLY A 40 34.96 21.61 19.42
CA GLY A 40 34.02 22.64 19.85
C GLY A 40 32.97 23.06 18.80
N SER A 41 32.77 22.23 17.79
CA SER A 41 31.73 22.42 16.76
C SER A 41 30.52 21.58 17.08
N ILE A 42 29.35 21.95 16.53
CA ILE A 42 28.10 21.20 16.70
C ILE A 42 27.97 20.24 15.51
N PRO A 43 27.97 18.90 15.72
CA PRO A 43 27.66 17.95 14.67
C PRO A 43 26.15 18.00 14.36
N ALA A 44 25.80 18.17 13.10
CA ALA A 44 24.44 18.11 12.61
C ALA A 44 24.29 16.89 11.66
N PHE A 45 23.16 16.24 11.72
CA PHE A 45 22.91 15.03 10.93
C PHE A 45 21.74 15.23 10.00
N THR A 46 21.94 14.84 8.75
CA THR A 46 20.87 14.69 7.77
C THR A 46 20.65 13.20 7.53
N TRP A 47 19.44 12.76 7.74
CA TRP A 47 19.05 11.39 7.49
C TRP A 47 18.10 11.34 6.30
N HIS A 48 18.54 10.69 5.24
CA HIS A 48 17.70 10.44 4.09
C HIS A 48 17.09 9.06 4.23
N TRP A 49 15.79 8.99 4.39
CA TRP A 49 15.08 7.73 4.33
C TRP A 49 15.12 7.23 2.88
N ASN A 50 15.65 6.02 2.70
CA ASN A 50 15.37 5.31 1.48
C ASN A 50 13.88 4.96 1.51
N THR A 51 13.09 5.71 0.78
CA THR A 51 11.76 5.23 0.43
C THR A 51 11.93 3.92 -0.32
N PRO A 52 11.13 2.88 0.00
CA PRO A 52 11.17 1.62 -0.75
C PRO A 52 11.10 1.89 -2.24
N VAL A 53 12.02 1.34 -3.01
CA VAL A 53 12.37 1.74 -4.38
C VAL A 53 11.41 1.17 -5.41
N SER A 54 10.16 1.11 -5.13
CA SER A 54 9.18 1.05 -6.20
C SER A 54 8.05 1.99 -5.87
N PHE A 55 8.27 3.26 -6.12
CA PHE A 55 7.13 4.05 -6.55
C PHE A 55 6.76 3.54 -7.94
N GLY A 56 6.10 2.39 -8.00
CA GLY A 56 5.25 2.11 -9.12
C GLY A 56 4.33 3.32 -9.25
N THR A 57 3.98 3.71 -10.44
CA THR A 57 2.97 4.75 -10.66
C THR A 57 1.79 4.42 -9.75
N PRO A 58 1.34 5.33 -8.87
CA PRO A 58 0.22 5.06 -8.00
C PRO A 58 -0.94 4.52 -8.85
N ILE A 59 -1.48 3.38 -8.45
CA ILE A 59 -2.68 2.86 -9.08
C ILE A 59 -3.82 3.60 -8.37
N ASP A 60 -4.29 4.69 -8.92
CA ASP A 60 -5.54 5.34 -8.53
C ASP A 60 -6.49 5.18 -9.71
N GLU A 61 -6.91 3.95 -9.93
CA GLU A 61 -7.75 3.61 -11.06
C GLU A 61 -9.03 2.94 -10.58
N THR A 62 -10.13 3.27 -11.23
CA THR A 62 -11.41 2.59 -11.02
C THR A 62 -11.45 1.35 -11.89
N VAL A 63 -11.59 0.18 -11.29
CA VAL A 63 -11.66 -1.12 -11.99
C VAL A 63 -13.08 -1.51 -12.41
N SER A 64 -14.10 -0.86 -11.82
CA SER A 64 -15.48 -1.05 -12.20
C SER A 64 -16.02 0.25 -12.75
N THR A 65 -16.42 0.25 -14.01
CA THR A 65 -17.04 1.41 -14.64
C THR A 65 -18.51 1.49 -14.25
N ALA A 66 -18.87 2.54 -13.55
CA ALA A 66 -20.15 3.27 -13.56
C ALA A 66 -21.49 2.52 -13.46
N GLU A 67 -21.57 1.24 -13.64
CA GLU A 67 -22.83 0.52 -13.40
C GLU A 67 -22.86 0.02 -11.96
N THR A 68 -23.88 0.49 -11.21
CA THR A 68 -24.12 0.01 -9.87
C THR A 68 -24.59 -1.44 -9.92
N VAL A 69 -23.96 -2.30 -9.13
CA VAL A 69 -24.34 -3.72 -9.00
C VAL A 69 -25.13 -3.89 -7.72
N MET A 70 -26.41 -4.23 -7.85
CA MET A 70 -27.25 -4.58 -6.70
C MET A 70 -26.95 -6.01 -6.27
N LEU A 71 -26.66 -6.19 -4.99
CA LEU A 71 -26.42 -7.50 -4.37
C LEU A 71 -27.55 -7.80 -3.38
N PRO A 72 -28.70 -8.30 -3.85
CA PRO A 72 -29.85 -8.57 -2.97
C PRO A 72 -29.67 -9.84 -2.12
N ASP A 73 -28.87 -10.76 -2.60
CA ASP A 73 -28.54 -12.03 -1.95
C ASP A 73 -27.20 -12.56 -2.48
N TRP A 74 -26.75 -13.70 -1.94
CA TRP A 74 -25.47 -14.33 -2.32
C TRP A 74 -25.42 -14.89 -3.74
N SER A 75 -26.49 -14.81 -4.53
CA SER A 75 -26.49 -15.26 -5.93
C SER A 75 -25.87 -14.27 -6.88
N ALA A 76 -25.74 -13.00 -6.48
CA ALA A 76 -25.11 -11.94 -7.25
C ALA A 76 -23.67 -11.67 -6.78
N SER A 77 -22.82 -11.29 -7.71
CA SER A 77 -21.43 -10.88 -7.44
C SER A 77 -20.90 -9.98 -8.54
N LEU A 78 -19.95 -9.13 -8.19
CA LEU A 78 -19.13 -8.42 -9.18
C LEU A 78 -17.84 -9.20 -9.38
N GLN A 79 -17.61 -9.66 -10.61
CA GLN A 79 -16.41 -10.40 -10.98
C GLN A 79 -15.50 -9.49 -11.80
N LEU A 80 -14.38 -9.09 -11.23
CA LEU A 80 -13.34 -8.26 -11.87
C LEU A 80 -12.23 -9.18 -12.38
N THR A 81 -12.54 -9.98 -13.39
CA THR A 81 -11.66 -11.00 -13.97
C THR A 81 -11.48 -10.83 -15.49
N ASP A 82 -12.19 -9.86 -16.09
CA ASP A 82 -12.09 -9.53 -17.49
C ASP A 82 -10.80 -8.75 -17.82
N GLU A 83 -10.48 -8.63 -19.11
CA GLU A 83 -9.25 -7.99 -19.58
C GLU A 83 -9.11 -6.54 -19.09
N THR A 84 -10.21 -5.78 -19.05
CA THR A 84 -10.21 -4.39 -18.60
C THR A 84 -9.88 -4.28 -17.12
N SER A 85 -10.52 -5.09 -16.29
CA SER A 85 -10.25 -5.17 -14.85
C SER A 85 -8.83 -5.64 -14.58
N MET A 86 -8.36 -6.65 -15.32
CA MET A 86 -7.02 -7.20 -15.18
C MET A 86 -5.91 -6.22 -15.63
N ALA A 87 -6.19 -5.27 -16.51
CA ALA A 87 -5.25 -4.21 -16.86
C ALA A 87 -4.85 -3.35 -15.65
N VAL A 88 -5.75 -3.23 -14.67
CA VAL A 88 -5.49 -2.54 -13.39
C VAL A 88 -5.00 -3.52 -12.33
N LEU A 89 -5.72 -4.63 -12.12
CA LEU A 89 -5.43 -5.58 -11.05
C LEU A 89 -4.07 -6.30 -11.21
N SER A 90 -3.55 -6.42 -12.43
CA SER A 90 -2.21 -6.96 -12.67
C SER A 90 -1.07 -6.10 -12.11
N LYS A 91 -1.36 -4.84 -11.72
CA LYS A 91 -0.38 -3.90 -11.16
C LYS A 91 -0.31 -3.92 -9.63
N VAL A 92 -1.20 -4.63 -8.93
CA VAL A 92 -1.22 -4.65 -7.48
C VAL A 92 0.02 -5.36 -6.90
N SER A 93 0.38 -4.95 -5.69
CA SER A 93 1.49 -5.50 -4.91
C SER A 93 1.12 -5.59 -3.43
N ALA A 94 1.98 -6.16 -2.62
CA ALA A 94 1.82 -6.08 -1.18
C ALA A 94 1.73 -4.61 -0.72
N GLY A 95 0.76 -4.29 0.12
CA GLY A 95 0.43 -2.93 0.56
C GLY A 95 -0.62 -2.22 -0.31
N SER A 96 -0.94 -2.73 -1.50
CA SER A 96 -2.05 -2.18 -2.30
C SER A 96 -3.37 -2.32 -1.54
N VAL A 97 -4.24 -1.32 -1.69
CA VAL A 97 -5.58 -1.31 -1.07
C VAL A 97 -6.64 -1.31 -2.16
N ILE A 98 -7.61 -2.22 -2.04
CA ILE A 98 -8.81 -2.24 -2.87
C ILE A 98 -9.96 -1.73 -2.02
N THR A 99 -10.56 -0.61 -2.43
CA THR A 99 -11.68 0.04 -1.74
C THR A 99 -12.95 -0.12 -2.56
N VAL A 100 -14.01 -0.50 -1.89
CA VAL A 100 -15.36 -0.67 -2.46
C VAL A 100 -16.27 0.39 -1.88
N THR A 101 -16.83 1.22 -2.76
CA THR A 101 -17.86 2.18 -2.39
C THR A 101 -19.23 1.55 -2.56
N VAL A 102 -20.07 1.68 -1.54
CA VAL A 102 -21.41 1.09 -1.51
C VAL A 102 -22.48 2.10 -1.16
N LYS A 103 -23.73 1.74 -1.44
CA LYS A 103 -24.92 2.47 -1.02
C LYS A 103 -26.06 1.50 -0.67
N ASP A 104 -27.14 2.04 -0.13
CA ASP A 104 -28.35 1.27 0.21
C ASP A 104 -28.03 0.04 1.09
N VAL A 105 -27.12 0.22 2.06
CA VAL A 105 -26.69 -0.85 2.97
C VAL A 105 -27.78 -1.08 4.01
N ALA A 106 -28.37 -2.29 3.99
CA ALA A 106 -29.38 -2.66 4.96
C ALA A 106 -28.75 -3.19 6.26
N GLU A 107 -29.56 -3.27 7.31
CA GLU A 107 -29.12 -3.88 8.56
C GLU A 107 -28.79 -5.37 8.36
N GLY A 108 -27.59 -5.77 8.80
CA GLY A 108 -27.09 -7.15 8.64
C GLY A 108 -26.49 -7.46 7.28
N ALA A 109 -26.30 -6.46 6.41
CA ALA A 109 -25.59 -6.63 5.15
C ALA A 109 -24.22 -7.29 5.35
N GLN A 110 -23.88 -8.21 4.46
CA GLN A 110 -22.59 -8.92 4.48
C GLN A 110 -21.90 -8.85 3.13
N GLY A 111 -20.58 -8.83 3.16
CA GLY A 111 -19.71 -8.84 2.00
C GLY A 111 -18.70 -9.95 2.02
N SER A 112 -18.06 -10.15 0.88
CA SER A 112 -16.91 -11.04 0.73
C SER A 112 -15.95 -10.52 -0.31
N PHE A 113 -14.65 -10.76 -0.10
CA PHE A 113 -13.64 -10.70 -1.14
C PHE A 113 -13.14 -12.12 -1.42
N LYS A 114 -13.19 -12.53 -2.66
CA LYS A 114 -12.75 -13.87 -3.09
C LYS A 114 -11.77 -13.78 -4.25
N ASP A 115 -10.89 -14.77 -4.36
CA ASP A 115 -10.07 -14.95 -5.57
C ASP A 115 -10.92 -15.53 -6.72
N SER A 116 -10.36 -15.66 -7.91
CA SER A 116 -11.03 -16.21 -9.08
C SER A 116 -11.47 -17.67 -8.90
N GLY A 117 -10.92 -18.38 -7.92
CA GLY A 117 -11.35 -19.74 -7.54
C GLY A 117 -12.43 -19.75 -6.45
N TRP A 118 -13.02 -18.60 -6.10
CA TRP A 118 -14.05 -18.45 -5.06
C TRP A 118 -13.57 -18.73 -3.63
N SER A 119 -12.26 -18.73 -3.38
CA SER A 119 -11.72 -18.81 -2.03
C SER A 119 -11.62 -17.42 -1.40
N GLY A 120 -11.97 -17.31 -0.12
CA GLY A 120 -11.86 -16.07 0.64
C GLY A 120 -10.46 -15.51 0.63
N LEU A 121 -10.35 -14.19 0.56
CA LEU A 121 -9.08 -13.48 0.66
C LEU A 121 -8.78 -13.13 2.12
N VAL A 122 -7.51 -13.14 2.49
CA VAL A 122 -7.02 -12.73 3.80
C VAL A 122 -6.22 -11.43 3.63
N ALA A 123 -6.54 -10.43 4.44
CA ALA A 123 -5.85 -9.15 4.41
C ALA A 123 -4.44 -9.22 5.02
N ALA A 124 -3.64 -8.19 4.80
CA ALA A 124 -2.28 -8.08 5.31
C ALA A 124 -2.17 -8.13 6.85
N ASP A 125 -3.22 -7.75 7.55
CA ASP A 125 -3.33 -7.83 9.02
C ASP A 125 -3.83 -9.18 9.53
N GLY A 126 -4.11 -10.12 8.62
CA GLY A 126 -4.64 -11.44 8.92
C GLY A 126 -6.18 -11.51 9.02
N THR A 127 -6.89 -10.42 8.75
CA THR A 127 -8.36 -10.42 8.72
C THR A 127 -8.87 -11.27 7.56
N ASP A 128 -9.77 -12.20 7.87
CA ASP A 128 -10.45 -13.03 6.87
C ASP A 128 -11.63 -12.28 6.28
N TYR A 129 -11.60 -12.11 4.97
CA TYR A 129 -12.63 -11.42 4.19
C TYR A 129 -13.56 -12.38 3.42
N ASP A 130 -13.60 -13.66 3.80
CA ASP A 130 -14.53 -14.62 3.17
C ASP A 130 -16.00 -14.21 3.45
N TYR A 131 -16.30 -13.81 4.69
CA TYR A 131 -17.60 -13.25 5.08
C TYR A 131 -17.41 -12.20 6.17
N PHE A 132 -17.91 -10.97 5.96
CA PHE A 132 -17.82 -9.89 6.94
C PHE A 132 -19.05 -8.98 6.90
N VAL A 133 -19.34 -8.33 8.02
CA VAL A 133 -20.47 -7.37 8.13
C VAL A 133 -20.11 -6.05 7.48
N ILE A 134 -21.01 -5.51 6.68
CA ILE A 134 -20.88 -4.22 6.00
C ILE A 134 -21.75 -3.18 6.71
N ASN A 135 -21.16 -2.03 7.03
CA ASN A 135 -21.86 -0.88 7.59
C ASN A 135 -21.66 0.41 6.75
N GLY A 136 -20.98 0.30 5.63
CA GLY A 136 -20.60 1.37 4.71
C GLY A 136 -19.48 0.91 3.78
N ASP A 137 -18.76 1.84 3.19
CA ASP A 137 -17.60 1.53 2.33
C ASP A 137 -16.61 0.62 3.07
N PHE A 138 -15.98 -0.27 2.33
CA PHE A 138 -15.04 -1.24 2.89
C PHE A 138 -13.82 -1.43 2.00
N SER A 139 -12.74 -1.93 2.57
CA SER A 139 -11.50 -2.12 1.85
C SER A 139 -10.72 -3.33 2.35
N ILE A 140 -9.84 -3.85 1.48
CA ILE A 140 -8.87 -4.87 1.84
C ILE A 140 -7.47 -4.36 1.49
N THR A 141 -6.52 -4.49 2.45
CA THR A 141 -5.09 -4.28 2.19
C THR A 141 -4.47 -5.62 1.86
N LEU A 142 -3.79 -5.70 0.72
CA LEU A 142 -3.23 -6.94 0.22
C LEU A 142 -1.86 -7.23 0.86
N ASP A 143 -1.64 -8.45 1.32
CA ASP A 143 -0.30 -8.98 1.55
C ASP A 143 0.32 -9.51 0.24
N ALA A 144 1.52 -10.06 0.30
CA ALA A 144 2.20 -10.57 -0.90
C ALA A 144 1.43 -11.75 -1.54
N VAL A 145 0.88 -12.65 -0.73
CA VAL A 145 0.17 -13.85 -1.23
C VAL A 145 -1.16 -13.47 -1.86
N THR A 146 -1.90 -12.58 -1.21
CA THR A 146 -3.20 -12.11 -1.70
C THR A 146 -3.03 -11.23 -2.93
N ALA A 147 -1.98 -10.39 -2.98
CA ALA A 147 -1.65 -9.61 -4.17
C ALA A 147 -1.31 -10.51 -5.38
N ASP A 148 -0.57 -11.61 -5.17
CA ASP A 148 -0.28 -12.57 -6.23
C ASP A 148 -1.57 -13.19 -6.80
N LYS A 149 -2.47 -13.64 -5.94
CA LYS A 149 -3.77 -14.19 -6.35
C LYS A 149 -4.61 -13.19 -7.17
N VAL A 150 -4.70 -11.93 -6.70
CA VAL A 150 -5.45 -10.87 -7.38
C VAL A 150 -4.79 -10.53 -8.72
N ARG A 151 -3.47 -10.48 -8.78
CA ARG A 151 -2.70 -10.18 -9.97
C ARG A 151 -2.82 -11.26 -11.06
N GLU A 152 -2.94 -12.52 -10.64
CA GLU A 152 -3.05 -13.66 -11.55
C GLU A 152 -4.47 -13.93 -12.02
N GLY A 153 -5.48 -13.71 -11.18
CA GLY A 153 -6.85 -14.15 -11.44
C GLY A 153 -7.94 -13.11 -11.27
N GLY A 154 -7.60 -11.91 -10.78
CA GLY A 154 -8.60 -10.89 -10.45
C GLY A 154 -9.24 -11.10 -9.09
N ILE A 155 -10.39 -10.46 -8.88
CA ILE A 155 -11.10 -10.48 -7.60
C ILE A 155 -12.61 -10.59 -7.84
N ILE A 156 -13.29 -11.29 -6.95
CA ILE A 156 -14.75 -11.41 -6.92
C ILE A 156 -15.24 -10.74 -5.63
N ILE A 157 -16.21 -9.83 -5.77
CA ILE A 157 -16.87 -9.15 -4.66
C ILE A 157 -18.29 -9.64 -4.61
N GLY A 158 -18.63 -10.35 -3.55
CA GLY A 158 -19.96 -10.90 -3.31
C GLY A 158 -20.59 -10.34 -2.05
N GLY A 159 -21.83 -10.67 -1.81
CA GLY A 159 -22.51 -10.26 -0.61
C GLY A 159 -24.02 -10.20 -0.75
N HIS A 160 -24.67 -9.56 0.22
CA HIS A 160 -26.12 -9.35 0.18
C HIS A 160 -26.51 -8.06 0.91
N ASP A 161 -27.69 -7.54 0.55
CA ASP A 161 -28.34 -6.38 1.17
C ASP A 161 -27.57 -5.05 1.04
N TYR A 162 -26.86 -4.88 -0.08
CA TYR A 162 -26.24 -3.59 -0.44
C TYR A 162 -26.11 -3.42 -1.96
N THR A 163 -25.85 -2.19 -2.39
CA THR A 163 -25.55 -1.85 -3.78
C THR A 163 -24.10 -1.40 -3.90
N LEU A 164 -23.33 -2.07 -4.75
CA LEU A 164 -21.96 -1.72 -5.07
C LEU A 164 -21.95 -0.57 -6.09
N VAL A 165 -21.19 0.48 -5.81
CA VAL A 165 -21.12 1.69 -6.64
C VAL A 165 -19.82 1.73 -7.45
N SER A 166 -18.68 1.49 -6.81
CA SER A 166 -17.38 1.51 -7.48
C SER A 166 -16.34 0.69 -6.73
N VAL A 167 -15.32 0.27 -7.44
CA VAL A 167 -14.13 -0.37 -6.89
C VAL A 167 -12.90 0.43 -7.34
N LYS A 168 -12.06 0.84 -6.40
CA LYS A 168 -10.81 1.54 -6.66
C LYS A 168 -9.62 0.80 -6.09
N VAL A 169 -8.50 0.92 -6.78
CA VAL A 169 -7.22 0.31 -6.37
C VAL A 169 -6.19 1.41 -6.11
N TYR A 170 -5.51 1.32 -4.99
CA TYR A 170 -4.42 2.21 -4.61
C TYR A 170 -3.15 1.40 -4.37
N SER A 171 -2.00 1.88 -4.87
CA SER A 171 -0.73 1.13 -4.75
C SER A 171 -0.12 1.18 -3.35
N ASP A 172 -0.26 2.30 -2.63
CA ASP A 172 0.45 2.57 -1.37
C ASP A 172 -0.51 2.90 -0.21
N GLY A 173 -1.70 2.31 -0.22
CA GLY A 173 -2.76 2.59 0.74
C GLY A 173 -3.81 3.57 0.22
N ALA A 174 -5.01 3.53 0.82
CA ALA A 174 -6.06 4.47 0.46
C ALA A 174 -5.68 5.90 0.89
N PRO A 175 -6.07 6.95 0.15
CA PRO A 175 -5.89 8.32 0.59
C PRO A 175 -6.64 8.54 1.92
N SER A 176 -5.98 9.23 2.84
CA SER A 176 -6.52 9.64 4.14
C SER A 176 -7.57 10.73 4.02
#